data_58680d93585185b769e1121237ff939f
#
_entry.id   58680d93585185b769e1121237ff939f
#
_cell.length_a   1.000
_cell.length_b   1.000
_cell.length_c   1.000
_cell.angle_alpha   90.00
_cell.angle_beta   90.00
_cell.angle_gamma   90.00
#
_symmetry.space_group_name_H-M   'P 1'
#
loop_
_entity.id
_entity.type
_entity.pdbx_description
1 polymer ?
#
loop_
_entity_poly.entity_id
_entity_poly.type
_entity_poly.pdbx_seq_one_letter_code
_entity_poly.pdbx_strand_id
1 'polypeptide(L)'
;MAETLIQLDGVTKRYGTVTALDNLSMTVPEGSVCGLLGPNGSGKTTAIRILLGLTDTNGGEVDLLGTSPGSQNFATSVKQTGSLIEGPALYGHATARQNMEIQAATLGLSQARTEIEELLALVGLSDRAESKARTFSLGMKQRLGLAISLLNDPRLVILDEPTNGLDPSGIVEIRELIKELPQRGTTVMVSSHLLSEVQLMCDRATIINKGKLVANGTMEEILASTGTAEGYRVYVRISQTEAAVSALSAAGLEVEDRGEGSLLARGEIEDDSEITRILAESGIWLRGLMRERPDLERVFLTLTDVDGSGSGGEANAG
;
A
#
# COMPACT_ATOMS: atom_id res chain seq x y z
N MET A 1 -0.32 12.80 20.49
CA MET A 1 -0.35 12.61 19.03
C MET A 1 0.93 11.88 18.67
N ALA A 2 0.90 10.89 17.78
CA ALA A 2 2.11 10.22 17.32
C ALA A 2 3.04 11.23 16.61
N GLU A 3 4.35 11.07 16.74
CA GLU A 3 5.35 11.86 16.01
C GLU A 3 5.20 11.63 14.50
N THR A 4 5.42 12.64 13.67
CA THR A 4 5.44 12.50 12.21
C THR A 4 6.87 12.24 11.76
N LEU A 5 7.13 11.09 11.11
CA LEU A 5 8.47 10.72 10.66
C LEU A 5 8.76 11.14 9.21
N ILE A 6 7.72 11.27 8.39
CA ILE A 6 7.79 11.80 7.02
C ILE A 6 6.74 12.88 6.85
N GLN A 7 7.14 14.02 6.29
CA GLN A 7 6.22 15.04 5.81
C GLN A 7 6.68 15.55 4.45
N LEU A 8 5.78 15.53 3.49
CA LEU A 8 5.88 16.27 2.23
C LEU A 8 4.80 17.34 2.24
N ASP A 9 5.14 18.57 1.91
CA ASP A 9 4.20 19.68 1.80
C ASP A 9 4.39 20.41 0.47
N GLY A 10 3.40 20.29 -0.41
CA GLY A 10 3.36 20.92 -1.72
C GLY A 10 4.51 20.52 -2.66
N VAL A 11 5.06 19.31 -2.51
CA VAL A 11 6.25 18.89 -3.24
C VAL A 11 5.97 18.76 -4.72
N THR A 12 6.78 19.47 -5.52
CA THR A 12 6.70 19.46 -6.98
C THR A 12 8.04 19.01 -7.56
N LYS A 13 7.98 18.11 -8.54
CA LYS A 13 9.15 17.62 -9.29
C LYS A 13 8.90 17.59 -10.78
N ARG A 14 9.82 18.16 -11.54
CA ARG A 14 9.78 18.18 -13.00
C ARG A 14 11.07 17.61 -13.59
N TYR A 15 10.94 16.80 -14.63
CA TYR A 15 12.03 16.30 -15.46
C TYR A 15 11.80 16.82 -16.89
N GLY A 16 12.49 17.89 -17.26
CA GLY A 16 12.23 18.59 -18.52
C GLY A 16 10.77 19.07 -18.60
N THR A 17 10.02 18.55 -19.55
CA THR A 17 8.60 18.89 -19.75
C THR A 17 7.64 18.01 -18.95
N VAL A 18 8.13 16.95 -18.30
CA VAL A 18 7.30 16.00 -17.57
C VAL A 18 7.23 16.42 -16.10
N THR A 19 6.03 16.64 -15.57
CA THR A 19 5.80 16.84 -14.14
C THR A 19 5.57 15.48 -13.50
N ALA A 20 6.55 15.02 -12.71
CA ALA A 20 6.49 13.74 -12.02
C ALA A 20 5.73 13.82 -10.69
N LEU A 21 5.82 14.96 -9.99
CA LEU A 21 5.01 15.30 -8.81
C LEU A 21 4.48 16.72 -8.97
N ASP A 22 3.22 16.93 -8.63
CA ASP A 22 2.51 18.19 -8.76
C ASP A 22 1.79 18.52 -7.44
N ASN A 23 2.44 19.32 -6.60
CA ASN A 23 1.93 19.78 -5.31
C ASN A 23 1.53 18.63 -4.36
N LEU A 24 2.40 17.61 -4.24
CA LEU A 24 2.12 16.44 -3.40
C LEU A 24 2.34 16.78 -1.92
N SER A 25 1.30 16.51 -1.10
CA SER A 25 1.39 16.60 0.37
C SER A 25 0.99 15.25 0.98
N MET A 26 1.81 14.74 1.92
CA MET A 26 1.54 13.50 2.66
C MET A 26 2.30 13.46 3.97
N THR A 27 1.85 12.63 4.89
CA THR A 27 2.50 12.40 6.19
C THR A 27 2.55 10.91 6.52
N VAL A 28 3.61 10.50 7.24
CA VAL A 28 3.75 9.15 7.81
C VAL A 28 3.95 9.29 9.31
N PRO A 29 2.96 8.92 10.14
CA PRO A 29 3.07 8.93 11.59
C PRO A 29 3.88 7.72 12.08
N GLU A 30 4.58 7.91 13.20
CA GLU A 30 5.35 6.86 13.88
C GLU A 30 4.46 5.67 14.27
N GLY A 31 5.01 4.45 14.19
CA GLY A 31 4.37 3.21 14.63
C GLY A 31 3.32 2.67 13.66
N SER A 32 3.27 3.15 12.42
CA SER A 32 2.29 2.73 11.40
C SER A 32 2.93 2.07 10.19
N VAL A 33 2.13 1.32 9.44
CA VAL A 33 2.42 0.90 8.07
C VAL A 33 1.64 1.81 7.12
N CYS A 34 2.37 2.66 6.38
CA CYS A 34 1.78 3.60 5.43
C CYS A 34 2.03 3.19 3.97
N GLY A 35 0.97 3.05 3.18
CA GLY A 35 1.05 2.77 1.75
C GLY A 35 1.17 4.04 0.91
N LEU A 36 2.11 4.09 -0.04
CA LEU A 36 2.14 5.07 -1.12
C LEU A 36 1.72 4.38 -2.42
N LEU A 37 0.50 4.67 -2.88
CA LEU A 37 -0.21 3.90 -3.87
C LEU A 37 -0.40 4.65 -5.17
N GLY A 38 -0.47 3.91 -6.26
CA GLY A 38 -0.80 4.46 -7.57
C GLY A 38 -0.25 3.61 -8.71
N PRO A 39 -0.72 3.83 -9.94
CA PRO A 39 -0.25 3.09 -11.09
C PRO A 39 1.23 3.34 -11.38
N ASN A 40 1.80 2.53 -12.27
CA ASN A 40 3.17 2.76 -12.73
C ASN A 40 3.27 4.15 -13.39
N GLY A 41 4.34 4.88 -13.04
CA GLY A 41 4.53 6.26 -13.51
C GLY A 41 3.74 7.32 -12.74
N SER A 42 3.01 6.99 -11.67
CA SER A 42 2.28 7.98 -10.87
C SER A 42 3.17 8.91 -10.02
N GLY A 43 4.46 8.60 -9.86
CA GLY A 43 5.41 9.42 -9.10
C GLY A 43 5.92 8.80 -7.79
N LYS A 44 5.51 7.57 -7.42
CA LYS A 44 5.91 6.89 -6.16
C LYS A 44 7.41 6.86 -5.93
N THR A 45 8.17 6.26 -6.84
CA THR A 45 9.64 6.19 -6.76
C THR A 45 10.29 7.57 -6.76
N THR A 46 9.70 8.56 -7.46
CA THR A 46 10.18 9.95 -7.43
C THR A 46 10.03 10.56 -6.04
N ALA A 47 8.88 10.36 -5.38
CA ALA A 47 8.66 10.83 -4.00
C ALA A 47 9.65 10.17 -3.03
N ILE A 48 9.87 8.86 -3.14
CA ILE A 48 10.84 8.12 -2.32
C ILE A 48 12.27 8.65 -2.54
N ARG A 49 12.68 8.87 -3.79
CA ARG A 49 14.01 9.43 -4.09
C ARG A 49 14.22 10.83 -3.53
N ILE A 50 13.19 11.65 -3.52
CA ILE A 50 13.21 12.98 -2.92
C ILE A 50 13.37 12.88 -1.39
N LEU A 51 12.55 12.04 -0.74
CA LEU A 51 12.62 11.78 0.70
C LEU A 51 14.01 11.37 1.17
N LEU A 52 14.69 10.54 0.38
CA LEU A 52 16.04 10.07 0.70
C LEU A 52 17.16 11.01 0.22
N GLY A 53 16.81 12.16 -0.34
CA GLY A 53 17.80 13.13 -0.85
C GLY A 53 18.56 12.63 -2.10
N LEU A 54 18.04 11.63 -2.81
CA LEU A 54 18.63 11.11 -4.04
C LEU A 54 18.32 11.97 -5.27
N THR A 55 17.35 12.86 -5.15
CA THR A 55 17.01 13.89 -6.15
C THR A 55 16.37 15.10 -5.48
N ASP A 56 16.65 16.29 -6.01
CA ASP A 56 16.10 17.54 -5.51
C ASP A 56 14.64 17.74 -5.94
N THR A 57 13.91 18.57 -5.18
CA THR A 57 12.58 19.09 -5.57
C THR A 57 12.72 20.30 -6.48
N ASN A 58 11.61 20.68 -7.17
CA ASN A 58 11.48 21.99 -7.82
C ASN A 58 10.65 22.96 -6.95
N GLY A 59 10.06 22.49 -5.85
CA GLY A 59 9.30 23.29 -4.91
C GLY A 59 8.65 22.42 -3.84
N GLY A 60 8.15 23.05 -2.79
CA GLY A 60 7.58 22.39 -1.61
C GLY A 60 8.65 22.06 -0.56
N GLU A 61 8.17 21.54 0.58
CA GLU A 61 9.00 21.21 1.73
C GLU A 61 9.02 19.71 1.96
N VAL A 62 10.17 19.21 2.42
CA VAL A 62 10.40 17.78 2.71
C VAL A 62 11.01 17.67 4.09
N ASP A 63 10.40 16.87 4.94
CA ASP A 63 10.94 16.48 6.23
C ASP A 63 11.06 14.97 6.34
N LEU A 64 12.23 14.50 6.78
CA LEU A 64 12.54 13.11 7.11
C LEU A 64 13.12 13.06 8.51
N LEU A 65 12.38 12.49 9.46
CA LEU A 65 12.81 12.38 10.86
C LEU A 65 13.22 13.75 11.47
N GLY A 66 12.44 14.82 11.19
CA GLY A 66 12.71 16.17 11.68
C GLY A 66 13.83 16.92 10.95
N THR A 67 14.26 16.43 9.77
CA THR A 67 15.31 17.09 8.97
C THR A 67 14.94 17.19 7.50
N SER A 68 15.35 18.28 6.85
CA SER A 68 15.13 18.49 5.42
C SER A 68 16.36 18.10 4.59
N PRO A 69 16.17 17.59 3.35
CA PRO A 69 17.28 17.38 2.42
C PRO A 69 18.17 18.61 2.27
N GLY A 70 19.48 18.41 2.32
CA GLY A 70 20.46 19.49 2.29
C GLY A 70 20.76 20.17 3.65
N SER A 71 20.03 19.85 4.72
CA SER A 71 20.38 20.30 6.06
C SER A 71 21.59 19.54 6.63
N GLN A 72 22.29 20.15 7.59
CA GLN A 72 23.51 19.60 8.17
C GLN A 72 23.30 18.21 8.81
N ASN A 73 22.11 17.95 9.36
CA ASN A 73 21.79 16.73 10.09
C ASN A 73 21.06 15.67 9.21
N PHE A 74 20.77 15.99 7.96
CA PHE A 74 20.01 15.09 7.08
C PHE A 74 20.66 13.71 6.91
N ALA A 75 21.99 13.67 6.79
CA ALA A 75 22.74 12.41 6.70
C ALA A 75 22.53 11.50 7.92
N THR A 76 22.26 12.06 9.10
CA THR A 76 21.94 11.29 10.31
C THR A 76 20.54 10.66 10.20
N SER A 77 19.54 11.41 9.74
CA SER A 77 18.19 10.90 9.51
C SER A 77 18.16 9.80 8.43
N VAL A 78 18.94 9.96 7.35
CA VAL A 78 19.08 8.92 6.33
C VAL A 78 19.71 7.64 6.91
N LYS A 79 20.68 7.74 7.83
CA LYS A 79 21.26 6.57 8.51
C LYS A 79 20.29 5.86 9.48
N GLN A 80 19.30 6.59 9.99
CA GLN A 80 18.21 6.03 10.83
C GLN A 80 17.02 5.55 9.98
N THR A 81 17.13 5.62 8.66
CA THR A 81 16.13 5.18 7.71
C THR A 81 16.67 4.00 6.92
N GLY A 82 16.06 2.83 7.09
CA GLY A 82 16.30 1.70 6.19
C GLY A 82 15.60 1.92 4.85
N SER A 83 16.17 1.43 3.76
CA SER A 83 15.52 1.56 2.46
C SER A 83 15.79 0.39 1.53
N LEU A 84 14.78 0.02 0.74
CA LEU A 84 14.84 -0.93 -0.35
C LEU A 84 14.17 -0.30 -1.57
N ILE A 85 14.97 0.17 -2.54
CA ILE A 85 14.49 0.90 -3.71
C ILE A 85 14.82 0.11 -4.97
N GLU A 86 13.82 -0.06 -5.86
CA GLU A 86 13.97 -0.75 -7.16
C GLU A 86 14.50 -2.20 -7.06
N GLY A 87 14.44 -2.77 -5.86
CA GLY A 87 14.89 -4.13 -5.57
C GLY A 87 16.23 -4.21 -4.85
N PRO A 88 16.58 -5.40 -4.34
CA PRO A 88 17.74 -5.58 -3.50
C PRO A 88 19.05 -5.53 -4.29
N ALA A 89 19.87 -4.52 -4.01
CA ALA A 89 21.23 -4.39 -4.54
C ALA A 89 22.20 -5.32 -3.78
N LEU A 90 22.25 -6.60 -4.19
CA LEU A 90 23.04 -7.63 -3.51
C LEU A 90 24.34 -7.94 -4.25
N TYR A 91 25.39 -8.18 -3.50
CA TYR A 91 26.64 -8.76 -4.01
C TYR A 91 26.41 -10.24 -4.28
N GLY A 92 26.12 -10.63 -5.51
CA GLY A 92 25.70 -11.99 -5.88
C GLY A 92 26.75 -13.07 -5.59
N HIS A 93 28.04 -12.73 -5.53
CA HIS A 93 29.14 -13.64 -5.19
C HIS A 93 29.34 -13.82 -3.68
N ALA A 94 28.82 -12.91 -2.87
CA ALA A 94 28.83 -12.96 -1.41
C ALA A 94 27.66 -13.80 -0.88
N THR A 95 27.81 -14.33 0.34
CA THR A 95 26.74 -15.04 1.04
C THR A 95 25.70 -14.05 1.58
N ALA A 96 24.54 -14.54 2.07
CA ALA A 96 23.55 -13.69 2.71
C ALA A 96 24.17 -12.95 3.90
N ARG A 97 24.85 -13.66 4.77
CA ARG A 97 25.59 -13.09 5.91
C ARG A 97 26.59 -12.02 5.46
N GLN A 98 27.43 -12.31 4.47
CA GLN A 98 28.42 -11.37 3.97
C GLN A 98 27.78 -10.10 3.39
N ASN A 99 26.63 -10.21 2.72
CA ASN A 99 25.89 -9.03 2.26
C ASN A 99 25.48 -8.14 3.43
N MET A 100 24.98 -8.72 4.52
CA MET A 100 24.62 -7.98 5.73
C MET A 100 25.84 -7.40 6.44
N GLU A 101 26.95 -8.14 6.54
CA GLU A 101 28.21 -7.66 7.12
C GLU A 101 28.77 -6.45 6.34
N ILE A 102 28.70 -6.47 4.99
CA ILE A 102 29.10 -5.33 4.16
C ILE A 102 28.26 -4.10 4.46
N GLN A 103 26.95 -4.26 4.59
CA GLN A 103 26.06 -3.15 4.93
C GLN A 103 26.30 -2.65 6.36
N ALA A 104 26.45 -3.55 7.32
CA ALA A 104 26.79 -3.19 8.70
C ALA A 104 28.10 -2.38 8.78
N ALA A 105 29.13 -2.79 8.04
CA ALA A 105 30.38 -2.05 7.95
C ALA A 105 30.19 -0.65 7.32
N THR A 106 29.33 -0.51 6.31
CA THR A 106 28.98 0.79 5.70
C THR A 106 28.30 1.73 6.69
N LEU A 107 27.44 1.16 7.58
CA LEU A 107 26.79 1.90 8.67
C LEU A 107 27.75 2.21 9.84
N GLY A 108 28.94 1.61 9.88
CA GLY A 108 29.92 1.75 10.96
C GLY A 108 29.66 0.85 12.16
N LEU A 109 28.88 -0.23 12.01
CA LEU A 109 28.52 -1.17 13.06
C LEU A 109 29.66 -2.19 13.25
N SER A 110 30.39 -2.10 14.36
CA SER A 110 31.54 -2.97 14.63
C SER A 110 31.18 -4.33 15.26
N GLN A 111 29.96 -4.50 15.78
CA GLN A 111 29.52 -5.71 16.49
C GLN A 111 28.11 -6.15 16.06
N ALA A 112 27.81 -6.14 14.77
CA ALA A 112 26.49 -6.45 14.22
C ALA A 112 26.17 -7.96 14.13
N ARG A 113 27.06 -8.86 14.60
CA ARG A 113 26.88 -10.30 14.38
C ARG A 113 25.58 -10.86 14.93
N THR A 114 25.23 -10.51 16.18
CA THR A 114 23.99 -10.98 16.81
C THR A 114 22.76 -10.43 16.06
N GLU A 115 22.75 -9.15 15.75
CA GLU A 115 21.70 -8.50 14.99
C GLU A 115 21.53 -9.13 13.59
N ILE A 116 22.62 -9.45 12.90
CA ILE A 116 22.58 -10.13 11.61
C ILE A 116 21.93 -11.51 11.72
N GLU A 117 22.27 -12.30 12.77
CA GLU A 117 21.65 -13.61 13.00
C GLU A 117 20.15 -13.47 13.25
N GLU A 118 19.75 -12.51 14.10
CA GLU A 118 18.35 -12.25 14.44
C GLU A 118 17.56 -11.79 13.22
N LEU A 119 18.12 -10.90 12.39
CA LEU A 119 17.47 -10.43 11.16
C LEU A 119 17.37 -11.53 10.09
N LEU A 120 18.41 -12.38 9.94
CA LEU A 120 18.33 -13.53 9.04
C LEU A 120 17.28 -14.54 9.51
N ALA A 121 17.11 -14.71 10.82
CA ALA A 121 16.06 -15.54 11.38
C ALA A 121 14.67 -14.93 11.14
N LEU A 122 14.51 -13.62 11.36
CA LEU A 122 13.27 -12.89 11.12
C LEU A 122 12.75 -13.08 9.69
N VAL A 123 13.65 -13.02 8.70
CA VAL A 123 13.26 -13.17 7.29
C VAL A 123 13.32 -14.63 6.80
N GLY A 124 13.51 -15.61 7.69
CA GLY A 124 13.53 -17.04 7.35
C GLY A 124 14.70 -17.45 6.47
N LEU A 125 15.88 -16.84 6.64
CA LEU A 125 17.09 -17.13 5.86
C LEU A 125 18.24 -17.71 6.69
N SER A 126 18.02 -18.13 7.94
CA SER A 126 19.06 -18.71 8.82
C SER A 126 19.79 -19.88 8.16
N ASP A 127 19.05 -20.86 7.61
CA ASP A 127 19.60 -22.04 6.95
C ASP A 127 20.32 -21.73 5.63
N ARG A 128 20.16 -20.53 5.13
CA ARG A 128 20.74 -20.02 3.89
C ARG A 128 21.76 -18.91 4.10
N ALA A 129 22.12 -18.62 5.37
CA ALA A 129 23.06 -17.55 5.72
C ALA A 129 24.40 -17.66 4.96
N GLU A 130 24.92 -18.87 4.78
CA GLU A 130 26.18 -19.15 4.08
C GLU A 130 26.00 -19.43 2.57
N SER A 131 24.77 -19.37 2.05
CA SER A 131 24.51 -19.54 0.62
C SER A 131 24.74 -18.22 -0.13
N LYS A 132 25.31 -18.30 -1.34
CA LYS A 132 25.59 -17.12 -2.18
C LYS A 132 24.30 -16.50 -2.69
N ALA A 133 24.17 -15.18 -2.60
CA ALA A 133 22.97 -14.44 -2.99
C ALA A 133 22.56 -14.64 -4.47
N ARG A 134 23.52 -14.95 -5.37
CA ARG A 134 23.21 -15.27 -6.77
C ARG A 134 22.37 -16.54 -6.95
N THR A 135 22.35 -17.44 -5.95
CA THR A 135 21.59 -18.70 -6.00
C THR A 135 20.18 -18.54 -5.41
N PHE A 136 19.84 -17.35 -4.89
CA PHE A 136 18.56 -17.08 -4.26
C PHE A 136 17.47 -16.88 -5.31
N SER A 137 16.26 -17.35 -4.98
CA SER A 137 15.04 -16.95 -5.69
C SER A 137 14.80 -15.44 -5.53
N LEU A 138 13.91 -14.87 -6.33
CA LEU A 138 13.56 -13.45 -6.18
C LEU A 138 13.03 -13.15 -4.78
N GLY A 139 12.12 -13.99 -4.24
CA GLY A 139 11.60 -13.84 -2.88
C GLY A 139 12.67 -13.91 -1.80
N MET A 140 13.63 -14.83 -1.91
CA MET A 140 14.77 -14.87 -1.00
C MET A 140 15.65 -13.61 -1.08
N LYS A 141 15.83 -13.04 -2.28
CA LYS A 141 16.54 -11.77 -2.46
C LYS A 141 15.80 -10.61 -1.84
N GLN A 142 14.48 -10.54 -2.01
CA GLN A 142 13.64 -9.50 -1.39
C GLN A 142 13.69 -9.59 0.13
N ARG A 143 13.57 -10.79 0.70
CA ARG A 143 13.71 -11.01 2.15
C ARG A 143 15.09 -10.60 2.67
N LEU A 144 16.16 -10.92 1.95
CA LEU A 144 17.50 -10.47 2.32
C LEU A 144 17.63 -8.94 2.23
N GLY A 145 17.06 -8.31 1.19
CA GLY A 145 17.01 -6.85 1.05
C GLY A 145 16.25 -6.18 2.20
N LEU A 146 15.14 -6.77 2.63
CA LEU A 146 14.39 -6.32 3.80
C LEU A 146 15.24 -6.46 5.08
N ALA A 147 15.92 -7.61 5.31
CA ALA A 147 16.82 -7.78 6.45
C ALA A 147 17.93 -6.73 6.47
N ILE A 148 18.52 -6.43 5.30
CA ILE A 148 19.55 -5.39 5.15
C ILE A 148 18.99 -4.00 5.50
N SER A 149 17.76 -3.69 5.11
CA SER A 149 17.13 -2.41 5.43
C SER A 149 16.79 -2.25 6.92
N LEU A 150 16.75 -3.33 7.67
CA LEU A 150 16.47 -3.34 9.12
C LEU A 150 17.74 -3.25 9.98
N LEU A 151 18.93 -3.29 9.40
CA LEU A 151 20.18 -3.12 10.16
C LEU A 151 20.25 -1.76 10.85
N ASN A 152 20.79 -1.75 12.07
CA ASN A 152 20.92 -0.59 12.95
C ASN A 152 19.58 -0.11 13.54
N ASP A 153 18.63 -1.01 13.68
CA ASP A 153 17.32 -0.77 14.31
C ASP A 153 16.67 0.56 13.86
N PRO A 154 16.36 0.70 12.56
CA PRO A 154 15.91 1.97 12.00
C PRO A 154 14.52 2.34 12.53
N ARG A 155 14.30 3.62 12.86
CA ARG A 155 12.96 4.14 13.22
C ARG A 155 11.98 4.08 12.05
N LEU A 156 12.49 4.11 10.82
CA LEU A 156 11.71 4.14 9.59
C LEU A 156 12.34 3.21 8.55
N VAL A 157 11.50 2.45 7.85
CA VAL A 157 11.89 1.69 6.66
C VAL A 157 11.03 2.11 5.48
N ILE A 158 11.68 2.39 4.34
CA ILE A 158 11.02 2.75 3.08
C ILE A 158 11.24 1.62 2.07
N LEU A 159 10.16 1.00 1.61
CA LEU A 159 10.17 -0.14 0.70
C LEU A 159 9.48 0.23 -0.62
N ASP A 160 10.23 0.23 -1.72
CA ASP A 160 9.69 0.52 -3.04
C ASP A 160 9.33 -0.77 -3.76
N GLU A 161 8.02 -1.04 -3.93
CA GLU A 161 7.47 -2.22 -4.61
C GLU A 161 8.03 -3.56 -4.07
N PRO A 162 8.03 -3.83 -2.74
CA PRO A 162 8.74 -4.98 -2.15
C PRO A 162 8.16 -6.34 -2.55
N THR A 163 6.93 -6.39 -3.04
CA THR A 163 6.24 -7.62 -3.48
C THR A 163 6.30 -7.84 -4.99
N ASN A 164 6.90 -6.90 -5.74
CA ASN A 164 6.91 -6.96 -7.19
C ASN A 164 7.65 -8.18 -7.73
N GLY A 165 6.98 -8.93 -8.64
CA GLY A 165 7.54 -10.12 -9.29
C GLY A 165 7.63 -11.36 -8.39
N LEU A 166 7.05 -11.34 -7.20
CA LEU A 166 6.96 -12.51 -6.33
C LEU A 166 5.76 -13.39 -6.74
N ASP A 167 5.87 -14.68 -6.42
CA ASP A 167 4.75 -15.59 -6.45
C ASP A 167 3.77 -15.31 -5.29
N PRO A 168 2.53 -15.82 -5.32
CA PRO A 168 1.53 -15.54 -4.28
C PRO A 168 2.00 -15.89 -2.86
N SER A 169 2.80 -16.94 -2.68
CA SER A 169 3.33 -17.30 -1.36
C SER A 169 4.35 -16.29 -0.86
N GLY A 170 5.25 -15.82 -1.74
CA GLY A 170 6.24 -14.80 -1.42
C GLY A 170 5.61 -13.46 -1.08
N ILE A 171 4.51 -13.09 -1.74
CA ILE A 171 3.74 -11.88 -1.40
C ILE A 171 3.21 -11.97 0.03
N VAL A 172 2.59 -13.10 0.40
CA VAL A 172 2.07 -13.32 1.77
C VAL A 172 3.20 -13.24 2.80
N GLU A 173 4.34 -13.91 2.55
CA GLU A 173 5.49 -13.88 3.46
C GLU A 173 6.01 -12.46 3.70
N ILE A 174 6.23 -11.66 2.65
CA ILE A 174 6.70 -10.27 2.77
C ILE A 174 5.66 -9.40 3.47
N ARG A 175 4.37 -9.57 3.17
CA ARG A 175 3.29 -8.83 3.83
C ARG A 175 3.26 -9.06 5.33
N GLU A 176 3.32 -10.31 5.79
CA GLU A 176 3.30 -10.62 7.22
C GLU A 176 4.55 -10.06 7.92
N LEU A 177 5.73 -10.14 7.29
CA LEU A 177 6.94 -9.50 7.82
C LEU A 177 6.77 -7.98 7.98
N ILE A 178 6.21 -7.29 6.97
CA ILE A 178 5.98 -5.83 7.04
C ILE A 178 5.02 -5.48 8.19
N LYS A 179 3.96 -6.27 8.40
CA LYS A 179 2.98 -6.05 9.47
C LYS A 179 3.54 -6.23 10.88
N GLU A 180 4.60 -7.01 11.04
CA GLU A 180 5.26 -7.23 12.33
C GLU A 180 6.20 -6.08 12.73
N LEU A 181 6.71 -5.28 11.77
CA LEU A 181 7.72 -4.25 12.02
C LEU A 181 7.27 -3.16 13.01
N PRO A 182 6.04 -2.63 12.97
CA PRO A 182 5.59 -1.64 13.95
C PRO A 182 5.60 -2.15 15.39
N GLN A 183 5.34 -3.44 15.62
CA GLN A 183 5.41 -4.06 16.95
C GLN A 183 6.85 -4.13 17.49
N ARG A 184 7.83 -4.00 16.61
CA ARG A 184 9.26 -3.90 16.92
C ARG A 184 9.76 -2.46 17.03
N GLY A 185 8.87 -1.47 16.88
CA GLY A 185 9.20 -0.04 16.94
C GLY A 185 9.60 0.58 15.60
N THR A 186 9.57 -0.17 14.49
CA THR A 186 9.94 0.33 13.16
C THR A 186 8.69 0.77 12.38
N THR A 187 8.62 2.05 12.02
CA THR A 187 7.59 2.58 11.11
C THR A 187 7.89 2.15 9.68
N VAL A 188 6.87 1.84 8.90
CA VAL A 188 7.06 1.40 7.52
C VAL A 188 6.32 2.31 6.54
N MET A 189 7.01 2.75 5.50
CA MET A 189 6.41 3.30 4.30
C MET A 189 6.64 2.31 3.15
N VAL A 190 5.56 1.83 2.54
CA VAL A 190 5.63 0.90 1.41
C VAL A 190 4.98 1.48 0.17
N SER A 191 5.67 1.46 -0.97
CA SER A 191 5.03 1.78 -2.25
C SER A 191 4.47 0.51 -2.90
N SER A 192 3.33 0.63 -3.56
CA SER A 192 2.77 -0.45 -4.38
C SER A 192 1.84 0.08 -5.47
N HIS A 193 1.72 -0.70 -6.55
CA HIS A 193 0.66 -0.53 -7.54
C HIS A 193 -0.47 -1.56 -7.35
N LEU A 194 -0.31 -2.53 -6.44
CA LEU A 194 -1.30 -3.55 -6.09
C LEU A 194 -2.14 -3.08 -4.90
N LEU A 195 -3.27 -2.45 -5.19
CA LEU A 195 -4.14 -1.82 -4.18
C LEU A 195 -4.69 -2.83 -3.17
N SER A 196 -5.05 -4.03 -3.63
CA SER A 196 -5.55 -5.13 -2.78
C SER A 196 -4.52 -5.59 -1.75
N GLU A 197 -3.22 -5.65 -2.11
CA GLU A 197 -2.17 -6.03 -1.17
C GLU A 197 -1.97 -4.99 -0.07
N VAL A 198 -2.02 -3.71 -0.45
CA VAL A 198 -1.86 -2.62 0.52
C VAL A 198 -3.02 -2.56 1.50
N GLN A 199 -4.25 -2.79 1.04
CA GLN A 199 -5.43 -2.87 1.91
C GLN A 199 -5.29 -3.95 3.00
N LEU A 200 -4.50 -5.01 2.73
CA LEU A 200 -4.27 -6.10 3.67
C LEU A 200 -3.12 -5.85 4.65
N MET A 201 -2.24 -4.87 4.40
CA MET A 201 -1.04 -4.65 5.22
C MET A 201 -0.89 -3.26 5.82
N CYS A 202 -1.58 -2.24 5.28
CA CYS A 202 -1.37 -0.86 5.69
C CYS A 202 -2.50 -0.33 6.58
N ASP A 203 -2.14 0.47 7.58
CA ASP A 203 -3.08 1.19 8.45
C ASP A 203 -3.56 2.47 7.78
N ARG A 204 -2.72 3.07 6.95
CA ARG A 204 -2.93 4.34 6.26
C ARG A 204 -2.46 4.23 4.82
N ALA A 205 -3.02 5.07 3.95
CA ALA A 205 -2.55 5.16 2.58
C ALA A 205 -2.57 6.58 2.04
N THR A 206 -1.64 6.84 1.14
CA THR A 206 -1.61 8.01 0.25
C THR A 206 -1.74 7.49 -1.18
N ILE A 207 -2.79 7.85 -1.87
CA ILE A 207 -3.05 7.44 -3.25
C ILE A 207 -2.67 8.58 -4.17
N ILE A 208 -1.81 8.29 -5.13
CA ILE A 208 -1.35 9.27 -6.12
C ILE A 208 -1.64 8.83 -7.55
N ASN A 209 -2.01 9.78 -8.39
CA ASN A 209 -2.21 9.57 -9.83
C ASN A 209 -1.61 10.73 -10.62
N LYS A 210 -0.78 10.45 -11.61
CA LYS A 210 -0.12 11.47 -12.46
C LYS A 210 0.57 12.58 -11.64
N GLY A 211 1.24 12.20 -10.56
CA GLY A 211 1.96 13.11 -9.67
C GLY A 211 1.10 13.87 -8.65
N LYS A 212 -0.21 13.73 -8.68
CA LYS A 212 -1.15 14.42 -7.80
C LYS A 212 -1.70 13.51 -6.71
N LEU A 213 -1.98 14.11 -5.56
CA LEU A 213 -2.70 13.45 -4.47
C LEU A 213 -4.15 13.19 -4.90
N VAL A 214 -4.60 11.94 -4.77
CA VAL A 214 -5.99 11.51 -4.99
C VAL A 214 -6.73 11.32 -3.67
N ALA A 215 -6.10 10.62 -2.73
CA ALA A 215 -6.64 10.41 -1.39
C ALA A 215 -5.49 10.23 -0.38
N ASN A 216 -5.73 10.63 0.88
CA ASN A 216 -4.79 10.45 1.99
C ASN A 216 -5.57 10.30 3.29
N GLY A 217 -5.26 9.28 4.09
CA GLY A 217 -5.93 9.04 5.36
C GLY A 217 -5.68 7.65 5.92
N THR A 218 -6.43 7.29 6.94
CA THR A 218 -6.50 5.89 7.39
C THR A 218 -7.16 5.04 6.31
N MET A 219 -6.90 3.74 6.35
CA MET A 219 -7.54 2.81 5.41
C MET A 219 -9.08 2.90 5.51
N GLU A 220 -9.60 3.02 6.72
CA GLU A 220 -11.03 3.17 7.00
C GLU A 220 -11.61 4.46 6.38
N GLU A 221 -10.94 5.61 6.58
CA GLU A 221 -11.36 6.91 6.00
C GLU A 221 -11.39 6.86 4.48
N ILE A 222 -10.37 6.25 3.86
CA ILE A 222 -10.28 6.15 2.40
C ILE A 222 -11.37 5.23 1.85
N LEU A 223 -11.61 4.07 2.46
CA LEU A 223 -12.65 3.15 2.03
C LEU A 223 -14.05 3.74 2.20
N ALA A 224 -14.28 4.53 3.28
CA ALA A 224 -15.53 5.21 3.52
C ALA A 224 -15.79 6.39 2.55
N SER A 225 -14.74 7.02 2.00
CA SER A 225 -14.86 8.23 1.17
C SER A 225 -15.67 8.06 -0.11
N THR A 226 -15.83 6.84 -0.61
CA THR A 226 -16.61 6.54 -1.82
C THR A 226 -18.09 6.22 -1.55
N GLY A 227 -18.54 6.30 -0.28
CA GLY A 227 -19.90 5.94 0.09
C GLY A 227 -20.26 4.47 -0.15
N THR A 228 -19.27 3.64 -0.48
CA THR A 228 -19.44 2.19 -0.59
C THR A 228 -19.43 1.59 0.82
N ALA A 229 -20.57 1.64 1.51
CA ALA A 229 -20.74 0.88 2.73
C ALA A 229 -20.63 -0.63 2.45
N GLU A 230 -20.20 -1.39 3.45
CA GLU A 230 -20.29 -2.85 3.38
C GLU A 230 -21.72 -3.25 3.00
N GLY A 231 -21.83 -4.29 2.18
CA GLY A 231 -23.12 -4.77 1.71
C GLY A 231 -23.05 -6.20 1.26
N TYR A 232 -24.18 -6.69 0.76
CA TYR A 232 -24.29 -8.02 0.24
C TYR A 232 -24.74 -7.98 -1.21
N ARG A 233 -23.95 -8.58 -2.11
CA ARG A 233 -24.35 -8.79 -3.48
C ARG A 233 -25.20 -10.06 -3.54
N VAL A 234 -26.45 -9.85 -3.86
CA VAL A 234 -27.50 -10.88 -3.89
C VAL A 234 -27.84 -11.19 -5.34
N TYR A 235 -27.74 -12.45 -5.74
CA TYR A 235 -28.14 -12.90 -7.06
C TYR A 235 -29.43 -13.68 -7.00
N VAL A 236 -30.43 -13.23 -7.75
CA VAL A 236 -31.76 -13.86 -7.89
C VAL A 236 -32.06 -14.14 -9.36
N ARG A 237 -33.18 -14.79 -9.66
CA ARG A 237 -33.67 -14.87 -11.05
C ARG A 237 -34.14 -13.47 -11.49
N ILE A 238 -33.87 -13.10 -12.74
CA ILE A 238 -34.28 -11.80 -13.29
C ILE A 238 -35.78 -11.55 -13.10
N SER A 239 -36.63 -12.59 -13.28
CA SER A 239 -38.07 -12.48 -13.06
C SER A 239 -38.49 -12.27 -11.60
N GLN A 240 -37.58 -12.37 -10.64
CA GLN A 240 -37.84 -12.20 -9.22
C GLN A 240 -37.15 -10.94 -8.65
N THR A 241 -36.47 -10.13 -9.48
CA THR A 241 -35.70 -8.95 -9.06
C THR A 241 -36.56 -7.96 -8.27
N GLU A 242 -37.71 -7.55 -8.81
CA GLU A 242 -38.61 -6.58 -8.13
C GLU A 242 -39.14 -7.11 -6.81
N ALA A 243 -39.51 -8.40 -6.76
CA ALA A 243 -39.98 -9.02 -5.54
C ALA A 243 -38.86 -9.10 -4.47
N ALA A 244 -37.63 -9.39 -4.89
CA ALA A 244 -36.46 -9.43 -4.00
C ALA A 244 -36.12 -8.04 -3.46
N VAL A 245 -36.14 -7.00 -4.30
CA VAL A 245 -35.97 -5.61 -3.86
C VAL A 245 -37.03 -5.26 -2.80
N SER A 246 -38.29 -5.57 -3.06
CA SER A 246 -39.38 -5.28 -2.13
C SER A 246 -39.21 -6.02 -0.79
N ALA A 247 -38.83 -7.30 -0.82
CA ALA A 247 -38.67 -8.09 0.39
C ALA A 247 -37.51 -7.59 1.27
N LEU A 248 -36.36 -7.31 0.65
CA LEU A 248 -35.18 -6.80 1.35
C LEU A 248 -35.40 -5.39 1.88
N SER A 249 -36.06 -4.51 1.10
CA SER A 249 -36.38 -3.15 1.55
C SER A 249 -37.42 -3.14 2.69
N ALA A 250 -38.38 -4.06 2.68
CA ALA A 250 -39.34 -4.21 3.77
C ALA A 250 -38.67 -4.69 5.08
N ALA A 251 -37.54 -5.38 4.98
CA ALA A 251 -36.71 -5.75 6.11
C ALA A 251 -35.78 -4.62 6.60
N GLY A 252 -35.85 -3.40 6.01
CA GLY A 252 -35.06 -2.26 6.41
C GLY A 252 -33.73 -2.12 5.71
N LEU A 253 -33.47 -2.90 4.66
CA LEU A 253 -32.24 -2.81 3.89
C LEU A 253 -32.37 -1.80 2.75
N GLU A 254 -31.30 -1.04 2.51
CA GLU A 254 -31.15 -0.23 1.32
C GLU A 254 -30.73 -1.13 0.15
N VAL A 255 -31.53 -1.17 -0.92
CA VAL A 255 -31.33 -2.09 -2.04
C VAL A 255 -31.13 -1.33 -3.34
N GLU A 256 -30.03 -1.61 -4.01
CA GLU A 256 -29.70 -1.07 -5.33
C GLU A 256 -29.76 -2.19 -6.37
N ASP A 257 -30.60 -2.03 -7.40
CA ASP A 257 -30.64 -2.97 -8.53
C ASP A 257 -29.46 -2.69 -9.49
N ARG A 258 -28.61 -3.69 -9.67
CA ARG A 258 -27.42 -3.65 -10.55
C ARG A 258 -27.68 -4.27 -11.93
N GLY A 259 -28.93 -4.71 -12.20
CA GLY A 259 -29.29 -5.39 -13.43
C GLY A 259 -29.01 -6.88 -13.42
N GLU A 260 -29.59 -7.59 -14.39
CA GLU A 260 -29.40 -9.03 -14.63
C GLU A 260 -29.68 -9.94 -13.41
N GLY A 261 -30.56 -9.48 -12.48
CA GLY A 261 -30.88 -10.22 -11.26
C GLY A 261 -29.81 -10.10 -10.16
N SER A 262 -28.89 -9.11 -10.28
CA SER A 262 -27.90 -8.76 -9.26
C SER A 262 -28.39 -7.56 -8.48
N LEU A 263 -28.48 -7.69 -7.16
CA LEU A 263 -28.86 -6.66 -6.23
C LEU A 263 -27.70 -6.39 -5.26
N LEU A 264 -27.57 -5.14 -4.81
CA LEU A 264 -26.69 -4.79 -3.70
C LEU A 264 -27.55 -4.33 -2.53
N ALA A 265 -27.55 -5.14 -1.46
CA ALA A 265 -28.27 -4.86 -0.23
C ALA A 265 -27.30 -4.32 0.84
N ARG A 266 -27.65 -3.19 1.47
CA ARG A 266 -26.87 -2.54 2.54
C ARG A 266 -27.77 -2.35 3.77
N GLY A 267 -27.18 -2.42 4.96
CA GLY A 267 -27.87 -2.22 6.23
C GLY A 267 -27.23 -3.04 7.34
N GLU A 268 -27.81 -2.92 8.53
CA GLU A 268 -27.40 -3.75 9.66
C GLU A 268 -27.90 -5.17 9.46
N ILE A 269 -26.99 -6.10 9.27
CA ILE A 269 -27.23 -7.53 9.06
C ILE A 269 -26.28 -8.29 9.98
N GLU A 270 -26.83 -9.10 10.89
CA GLU A 270 -26.02 -9.85 11.84
C GLU A 270 -25.18 -10.93 11.16
N ASP A 271 -25.78 -11.65 10.22
CA ASP A 271 -25.07 -12.66 9.41
C ASP A 271 -25.73 -12.88 8.03
N ASP A 272 -25.01 -13.58 7.15
CA ASP A 272 -25.41 -13.87 5.76
C ASP A 272 -26.73 -14.68 5.67
N SER A 273 -27.09 -15.42 6.74
CA SER A 273 -28.30 -16.25 6.77
C SER A 273 -29.56 -15.40 6.85
N GLU A 274 -29.48 -14.19 7.36
CA GLU A 274 -30.61 -13.26 7.47
C GLU A 274 -31.15 -12.87 6.10
N ILE A 275 -30.28 -12.52 5.14
CA ILE A 275 -30.67 -12.24 3.75
C ILE A 275 -31.34 -13.47 3.13
N THR A 276 -30.74 -14.64 3.36
CA THR A 276 -31.28 -15.90 2.84
C THR A 276 -32.66 -16.16 3.41
N ARG A 277 -32.88 -15.95 4.71
CA ARG A 277 -34.16 -16.13 5.39
C ARG A 277 -35.23 -15.19 4.84
N ILE A 278 -34.92 -13.86 4.75
CA ILE A 278 -35.87 -12.84 4.24
C ILE A 278 -36.39 -13.21 2.86
N LEU A 279 -35.47 -13.61 1.96
CA LEU A 279 -35.86 -13.98 0.60
C LEU A 279 -36.62 -15.31 0.54
N ALA A 280 -36.22 -16.31 1.33
CA ALA A 280 -36.89 -17.61 1.38
C ALA A 280 -38.32 -17.49 1.92
N GLU A 281 -38.58 -16.64 2.93
CA GLU A 281 -39.92 -16.34 3.46
C GLU A 281 -40.82 -15.70 2.39
N SER A 282 -40.23 -15.01 1.42
CA SER A 282 -40.92 -14.44 0.25
C SER A 282 -41.00 -15.40 -0.95
N GLY A 283 -40.55 -16.63 -0.80
CA GLY A 283 -40.55 -17.64 -1.87
C GLY A 283 -39.49 -17.43 -2.95
N ILE A 284 -38.46 -16.63 -2.63
CA ILE A 284 -37.36 -16.25 -3.53
C ILE A 284 -36.10 -17.06 -3.16
N TRP A 285 -35.58 -17.81 -4.13
CA TRP A 285 -34.37 -18.60 -3.92
C TRP A 285 -33.15 -17.93 -4.51
N LEU A 286 -32.12 -17.77 -3.67
CA LEU A 286 -30.84 -17.20 -4.05
C LEU A 286 -30.15 -18.06 -5.11
N ARG A 287 -29.52 -17.41 -6.08
CA ARG A 287 -28.55 -18.01 -7.01
C ARG A 287 -27.12 -17.83 -6.52
N GLY A 288 -26.90 -16.83 -5.67
CA GLY A 288 -25.62 -16.55 -5.04
C GLY A 288 -25.77 -15.42 -4.02
N LEU A 289 -24.89 -15.44 -3.03
CA LEU A 289 -24.74 -14.41 -2.02
C LEU A 289 -23.24 -14.16 -1.80
N MET A 290 -22.81 -12.91 -1.90
CA MET A 290 -21.43 -12.52 -1.66
C MET A 290 -21.42 -11.28 -0.77
N ARG A 291 -20.58 -11.28 0.27
CA ARG A 291 -20.31 -10.07 1.04
C ARG A 291 -19.45 -9.14 0.19
N GLU A 292 -19.95 -7.95 -0.11
CA GLU A 292 -19.23 -6.91 -0.82
C GLU A 292 -18.62 -5.97 0.21
N ARG A 293 -17.29 -5.94 0.25
CA ARG A 293 -16.55 -5.00 1.08
C ARG A 293 -16.01 -3.89 0.20
N PRO A 294 -15.91 -2.66 0.73
CA PRO A 294 -15.19 -1.60 0.03
C PRO A 294 -13.77 -2.08 -0.30
N ASP A 295 -13.31 -1.85 -1.51
CA ASP A 295 -11.94 -2.12 -1.92
C ASP A 295 -11.28 -0.86 -2.48
N LEU A 296 -9.96 -0.77 -2.31
CA LEU A 296 -9.17 0.36 -2.77
C LEU A 296 -9.15 0.50 -4.29
N GLU A 297 -9.33 -0.58 -5.04
CA GLU A 297 -9.36 -0.54 -6.51
C GLU A 297 -10.58 0.24 -6.98
N ARG A 298 -11.71 0.00 -6.36
CA ARG A 298 -12.95 0.71 -6.64
C ARG A 298 -12.89 2.18 -6.21
N VAL A 299 -12.30 2.43 -5.02
CA VAL A 299 -12.02 3.80 -4.56
C VAL A 299 -11.19 4.55 -5.60
N PHE A 300 -10.08 3.93 -6.03
CA PHE A 300 -9.18 4.53 -7.01
C PHE A 300 -9.89 4.83 -8.34
N LEU A 301 -10.65 3.90 -8.90
CA LEU A 301 -11.41 4.10 -10.13
C LEU A 301 -12.41 5.24 -9.98
N THR A 302 -13.21 5.25 -8.92
CA THR A 302 -14.21 6.29 -8.67
C THR A 302 -13.58 7.68 -8.59
N LEU A 303 -12.46 7.82 -7.88
CA LEU A 303 -11.80 9.12 -7.70
C LEU A 303 -11.03 9.58 -8.94
N THR A 304 -10.60 8.65 -9.81
CA THR A 304 -9.85 9.00 -11.03
C THR A 304 -10.73 9.18 -12.27
N ASP A 305 -11.90 8.54 -12.34
CA ASP A 305 -12.86 8.70 -13.46
C ASP A 305 -13.58 10.07 -13.43
N VAL A 306 -13.69 10.69 -12.25
CA VAL A 306 -14.26 12.05 -12.11
C VAL A 306 -13.40 13.10 -12.83
N ASP A 307 -12.07 12.91 -12.90
CA ASP A 307 -11.16 13.82 -13.60
C ASP A 307 -11.17 13.61 -15.14
N GLY A 308 -11.72 12.48 -15.63
CA GLY A 308 -11.79 12.16 -17.07
C GLY A 308 -13.01 12.70 -17.80
N SER A 309 -14.08 13.08 -17.08
CA SER A 309 -15.35 13.51 -17.71
C SER A 309 -15.45 15.01 -18.04
N GLY A 310 -14.37 15.78 -17.79
CA GLY A 310 -14.34 17.23 -18.01
C GLY A 310 -13.76 17.71 -19.37
N SER A 311 -13.31 16.83 -20.27
CA SER A 311 -12.64 17.27 -21.52
C SER A 311 -13.15 16.61 -22.82
N GLY A 312 -14.47 16.41 -22.91
CA GLY A 312 -15.10 15.80 -24.09
C GLY A 312 -16.30 16.58 -24.62
N GLY A 313 -16.15 17.88 -24.82
CA GLY A 313 -17.21 18.67 -25.39
C GLY A 313 -16.70 19.97 -26.01
N GLU A 314 -16.15 19.86 -27.24
CA GLU A 314 -16.19 20.90 -28.29
C GLU A 314 -15.21 20.55 -29.41
N ALA A 315 -15.73 20.05 -30.51
CA ALA A 315 -15.30 20.39 -31.86
C ALA A 315 -15.99 19.48 -32.87
N ASN A 316 -17.17 19.92 -33.37
CA ASN A 316 -17.48 19.78 -34.78
C ASN A 316 -18.66 20.69 -35.14
N ALA A 317 -18.35 21.88 -35.64
CA ALA A 317 -19.19 22.63 -36.54
C ALA A 317 -18.31 23.66 -37.29
N GLY A 318 -18.09 23.42 -38.55
CA GLY A 318 -17.42 24.37 -39.45
C GLY A 318 -16.74 23.65 -40.60
#